data_6297db6376189ea9c8f19d56efba0d08
#
_entry.id   6297db6376189ea9c8f19d56efba0d08
#
_cell.length_a   1.000
_cell.length_b   1.000
_cell.length_c   1.000
_cell.angle_alpha   90.00
_cell.angle_beta   90.00
_cell.angle_gamma   90.00
#
_symmetry.space_group_name_H-M   'P 1'
#
loop_
_entity.id
_entity.type
_entity.pdbx_description
1 polymer ?
#
loop_
_entity_poly.entity_id
_entity_poly.type
_entity_poly.pdbx_seq_one_letter_code
_entity_poly.pdbx_strand_id
1 'polypeptide(L)'
;MTTVIQPPALRDRDFRSLPHRVNNAWIDTNPLHRYCADPNLAIYDGRYFWYCTDDGVDEWGTTAFSVYVSDDLVTWERYPALDLRDVPWWNGEDGAWAPSVIQRADGRYVFYFVAGSQIGAAVGASPYGPFIPEPEPIVHKGTFDCHTIDPGTFIDTDGTRYLLWGNGRAWIAPLAEDCLSFDETRAISWIPGDFREAIWLHERNGIYYASWSENDARDEGYCVKYAMAQSLQGTWSEPKPLIMPAVDRALYATGHHNIVNIPGTDEWIVAYHRFAYDPSGRWAGGDGCHRETVFAPLVHNVDGTLEQVRPEVGSYYRPLR
;
A
#
# COMPACT_ATOMS: atom_id res chain seq x y z
N MET A 1 -7.32 -32.05 0.60
CA MET A 1 -6.86 -30.86 1.36
C MET A 1 -5.36 -30.78 1.13
N THR A 2 -4.92 -29.89 0.29
CA THR A 2 -3.49 -29.65 0.05
C THR A 2 -2.98 -28.83 1.23
N THR A 3 -2.14 -29.40 2.06
CA THR A 3 -1.51 -28.69 3.16
C THR A 3 -0.63 -27.59 2.54
N VAL A 4 -1.03 -26.34 2.65
CA VAL A 4 -0.20 -25.20 2.24
C VAL A 4 0.99 -25.17 3.20
N ILE A 5 2.19 -25.45 2.67
CA ILE A 5 3.42 -25.37 3.45
C ILE A 5 3.74 -23.88 3.59
N GLN A 6 3.56 -23.35 4.79
CA GLN A 6 3.95 -21.99 5.13
C GLN A 6 5.47 -21.86 5.06
N PRO A 7 6.02 -20.87 4.33
CA PRO A 7 7.45 -20.65 4.30
C PRO A 7 7.96 -20.32 5.71
N PRO A 8 9.22 -20.63 6.04
CA PRO A 8 9.77 -20.33 7.35
C PRO A 8 9.85 -18.83 7.58
N ALA A 9 9.33 -18.35 8.70
CA ALA A 9 9.43 -16.97 9.10
C ALA A 9 10.90 -16.55 9.29
N LEU A 10 11.30 -15.46 8.66
CA LEU A 10 12.57 -14.82 8.94
C LEU A 10 12.40 -13.99 10.21
N ARG A 11 12.71 -14.57 11.36
CA ARG A 11 12.59 -13.86 12.64
C ARG A 11 13.72 -12.85 12.75
N ASP A 12 13.37 -11.56 12.67
CA ASP A 12 14.28 -10.48 13.00
C ASP A 12 14.36 -10.36 14.52
N ARG A 13 15.51 -10.65 15.12
CA ARG A 13 15.67 -10.71 16.58
C ARG A 13 15.55 -9.33 17.25
N ASP A 14 15.69 -8.26 16.47
CA ASP A 14 15.73 -6.89 17.00
C ASP A 14 14.34 -6.34 17.36
N PHE A 15 13.26 -6.93 16.83
CA PHE A 15 11.90 -6.50 17.16
C PHE A 15 11.48 -6.69 18.63
N ARG A 16 12.09 -7.62 19.33
CA ARG A 16 11.69 -8.00 20.69
C ARG A 16 12.31 -7.15 21.78
N SER A 17 13.30 -6.31 21.44
CA SER A 17 14.06 -5.53 22.41
C SER A 17 13.57 -4.11 22.61
N LEU A 18 12.49 -3.70 21.91
CA LEU A 18 12.00 -2.34 21.97
C LEU A 18 11.14 -2.09 23.20
N PRO A 19 11.35 -0.95 23.88
CA PRO A 19 10.44 -0.54 24.94
C PRO A 19 9.09 -0.17 24.33
N HIS A 20 8.15 -1.09 24.41
CA HIS A 20 6.77 -0.83 24.00
C HIS A 20 6.07 -0.02 25.08
N ARG A 21 5.76 1.23 24.82
CA ARG A 21 4.74 1.94 25.58
C ARG A 21 3.42 1.78 24.85
N VAL A 22 2.64 0.81 25.26
CA VAL A 22 1.24 0.67 24.83
C VAL A 22 0.38 1.55 25.74
N ASN A 23 0.35 2.84 25.47
CA ASN A 23 -0.60 3.74 26.09
C ASN A 23 -1.56 4.23 25.02
N ASN A 24 -2.85 3.97 25.19
CA ASN A 24 -3.91 4.47 24.31
C ASN A 24 -3.82 4.00 22.85
N ALA A 25 -3.51 2.75 22.60
CA ALA A 25 -3.43 2.15 21.26
C ALA A 25 -2.30 2.70 20.33
N TRP A 26 -1.34 3.45 20.84
CA TRP A 26 -0.18 3.95 20.10
C TRP A 26 1.13 3.44 20.71
N ILE A 27 2.14 3.26 19.84
CA ILE A 27 3.50 2.90 20.21
C ILE A 27 4.44 4.04 19.85
N ASP A 28 5.45 4.27 20.70
CA ASP A 28 6.36 5.41 20.57
C ASP A 28 7.41 5.28 19.45
N THR A 29 7.41 4.17 18.68
CA THR A 29 8.43 3.90 17.67
C THR A 29 7.85 3.17 16.48
N ASN A 30 8.51 3.30 15.32
CA ASN A 30 8.27 2.45 14.17
C ASN A 30 8.39 0.98 14.58
N PRO A 31 7.35 0.15 14.40
CA PRO A 31 7.33 -1.22 14.89
C PRO A 31 8.41 -2.12 14.27
N LEU A 32 8.94 -1.74 13.10
CA LEU A 32 9.94 -2.55 12.40
C LEU A 32 11.38 -2.08 12.61
N HIS A 33 11.63 -0.83 13.02
CA HIS A 33 12.95 -0.19 12.94
C HIS A 33 13.65 -0.39 11.58
N ARG A 34 12.87 -0.45 10.53
CA ARG A 34 13.33 -0.64 9.16
C ARG A 34 12.70 0.40 8.26
N TYR A 35 13.41 0.70 7.20
CA TYR A 35 12.86 1.49 6.13
C TYR A 35 11.94 0.61 5.29
N CYS A 36 10.66 0.90 5.33
CA CYS A 36 9.61 0.24 4.55
C CYS A 36 8.63 1.29 4.07
N ALA A 37 8.44 1.34 2.77
CA ALA A 37 7.59 2.34 2.13
C ALA A 37 6.43 1.70 1.35
N ASP A 38 5.58 2.53 0.77
CA ASP A 38 4.53 2.14 -0.17
C ASP A 38 3.69 0.97 0.37
N PRO A 39 3.09 1.12 1.57
CA PRO A 39 2.45 0.01 2.25
C PRO A 39 1.17 -0.45 1.55
N ASN A 40 1.00 -1.76 1.48
CA ASN A 40 -0.28 -2.40 1.23
C ASN A 40 -0.62 -3.31 2.43
N LEU A 41 -1.47 -2.83 3.31
CA LEU A 41 -2.01 -3.59 4.42
C LEU A 41 -3.25 -4.36 3.95
N ALA A 42 -3.33 -5.64 4.26
CA ALA A 42 -4.50 -6.48 3.99
C ALA A 42 -4.84 -7.33 5.22
N ILE A 43 -6.06 -7.84 5.28
CA ILE A 43 -6.50 -8.73 6.36
C ILE A 43 -7.00 -10.02 5.73
N TYR A 44 -6.33 -11.14 6.02
CA TYR A 44 -6.70 -12.47 5.57
C TYR A 44 -6.70 -13.42 6.77
N ASP A 45 -7.69 -14.29 6.85
CA ASP A 45 -7.79 -15.32 7.90
C ASP A 45 -7.59 -14.78 9.33
N GLY A 46 -8.06 -13.55 9.59
CA GLY A 46 -8.00 -12.90 10.91
C GLY A 46 -6.60 -12.42 11.29
N ARG A 47 -5.69 -12.24 10.34
CA ARG A 47 -4.35 -11.67 10.54
C ARG A 47 -4.10 -10.50 9.60
N TYR A 48 -3.23 -9.59 10.02
CA TYR A 48 -2.70 -8.52 9.19
C TYR A 48 -1.55 -9.02 8.32
N PHE A 49 -1.56 -8.63 7.04
CA PHE A 49 -0.48 -8.84 6.09
C PHE A 49 -0.08 -7.47 5.56
N TRP A 50 1.17 -7.12 5.76
CA TRP A 50 1.72 -5.88 5.26
C TRP A 50 2.80 -6.18 4.22
N TYR A 51 2.55 -5.76 3.01
CA TYR A 51 3.44 -5.80 1.88
C TYR A 51 3.99 -4.39 1.66
N CYS A 52 5.27 -4.25 1.38
CA CYS A 52 5.88 -2.93 1.22
C CYS A 52 7.10 -2.97 0.32
N THR A 53 7.54 -1.80 -0.12
CA THR A 53 8.86 -1.59 -0.69
C THR A 53 9.88 -1.67 0.46
N ASP A 54 10.85 -2.58 0.37
CA ASP A 54 12.01 -2.57 1.26
C ASP A 54 12.85 -1.34 0.90
N ASP A 55 12.85 -0.31 1.76
CA ASP A 55 13.48 0.99 1.54
C ASP A 55 14.88 1.08 2.20
N GLY A 56 15.56 2.23 2.09
CA GLY A 56 16.90 2.43 2.65
C GLY A 56 18.03 2.04 1.69
N VAL A 57 17.74 1.89 0.41
CA VAL A 57 18.70 1.67 -0.66
C VAL A 57 18.70 2.89 -1.58
N ASP A 58 19.88 3.39 -1.91
CA ASP A 58 20.03 4.55 -2.79
C ASP A 58 19.27 4.34 -4.11
N GLU A 59 18.64 5.40 -4.61
CA GLU A 59 17.89 5.41 -5.87
C GLU A 59 16.77 4.35 -5.94
N TRP A 60 16.21 3.94 -4.77
CA TRP A 60 15.19 2.89 -4.65
C TRP A 60 15.59 1.55 -5.28
N GLY A 61 16.87 1.22 -5.25
CA GLY A 61 17.46 0.06 -5.94
C GLY A 61 17.22 -1.30 -5.28
N THR A 62 16.19 -1.45 -4.43
CA THR A 62 15.80 -2.75 -3.86
C THR A 62 15.31 -3.71 -4.94
N THR A 63 15.60 -5.01 -4.77
CA THR A 63 15.29 -6.05 -5.78
C THR A 63 14.42 -7.18 -5.24
N ALA A 64 13.95 -7.07 -4.00
CA ALA A 64 13.14 -8.12 -3.39
C ALA A 64 12.03 -7.53 -2.52
N PHE A 65 10.95 -8.29 -2.38
CA PHE A 65 9.82 -7.98 -1.52
C PHE A 65 9.77 -8.92 -0.34
N SER A 66 9.31 -8.38 0.79
CA SER A 66 8.94 -9.15 1.96
C SER A 66 7.47 -8.93 2.29
N VAL A 67 6.87 -9.91 2.96
CA VAL A 67 5.58 -9.74 3.63
C VAL A 67 5.79 -9.83 5.14
N TYR A 68 5.16 -8.93 5.84
CA TYR A 68 5.14 -8.91 7.31
C TYR A 68 3.75 -9.31 7.79
N VAL A 69 3.69 -10.17 8.78
CA VAL A 69 2.43 -10.72 9.28
C VAL A 69 2.30 -10.47 10.78
N SER A 70 1.12 -10.01 11.21
CA SER A 70 0.87 -9.62 12.58
C SER A 70 -0.55 -9.96 13.02
N ASP A 71 -0.75 -10.11 14.33
CA ASP A 71 -2.06 -10.21 14.96
C ASP A 71 -2.49 -8.90 15.62
N ASP A 72 -1.59 -7.89 15.73
CA ASP A 72 -1.80 -6.71 16.57
C ASP A 72 -1.26 -5.37 15.98
N LEU A 73 -0.68 -5.39 14.77
CA LEU A 73 0.02 -4.28 14.11
C LEU A 73 1.33 -3.83 14.80
N VAL A 74 1.80 -4.57 15.76
CA VAL A 74 2.99 -4.24 16.57
C VAL A 74 4.07 -5.29 16.46
N THR A 75 3.64 -6.55 16.62
CA THR A 75 4.55 -7.69 16.57
C THR A 75 4.45 -8.34 15.19
N TRP A 76 5.55 -8.34 14.45
CA TRP A 76 5.59 -8.78 13.07
C TRP A 76 6.50 -9.98 12.86
N GLU A 77 6.04 -10.91 12.05
CA GLU A 77 6.85 -11.98 11.47
C GLU A 77 7.11 -11.67 10.00
N ARG A 78 8.35 -11.81 9.54
CA ARG A 78 8.74 -11.52 8.16
C ARG A 78 8.89 -12.79 7.34
N TYR A 79 8.38 -12.76 6.11
CA TYR A 79 8.53 -13.84 5.12
C TYR A 79 9.03 -13.25 3.80
N PRO A 80 9.91 -13.97 3.04
CA PRO A 80 10.26 -13.56 1.68
C PRO A 80 9.02 -13.73 0.77
N ALA A 81 8.71 -12.73 -0.05
CA ALA A 81 7.57 -12.74 -0.94
C ALA A 81 7.97 -13.02 -2.40
N LEU A 82 8.83 -12.19 -2.97
CA LEU A 82 9.28 -12.25 -4.35
C LEU A 82 10.66 -11.62 -4.49
N ASP A 83 11.51 -12.18 -5.35
CA ASP A 83 12.78 -11.58 -5.78
C ASP A 83 12.68 -11.26 -7.28
N LEU A 84 13.05 -10.05 -7.69
CA LEU A 84 13.01 -9.65 -9.10
C LEU A 84 13.91 -10.49 -10.00
N ARG A 85 14.96 -11.11 -9.44
CA ARG A 85 15.82 -12.05 -10.18
C ARG A 85 15.06 -13.29 -10.70
N ASP A 86 13.90 -13.59 -10.09
CA ASP A 86 13.01 -14.67 -10.51
C ASP A 86 11.97 -14.22 -11.55
N VAL A 87 11.90 -12.90 -11.85
CA VAL A 87 10.96 -12.30 -12.80
C VAL A 87 11.53 -12.40 -14.22
N PRO A 88 10.92 -13.17 -15.13
CA PRO A 88 11.52 -13.51 -16.43
C PRO A 88 11.81 -12.31 -17.36
N TRP A 89 11.02 -11.25 -17.23
CA TRP A 89 11.08 -10.06 -18.08
C TRP A 89 11.80 -8.88 -17.43
N TRP A 90 12.24 -8.99 -16.19
CA TRP A 90 13.00 -7.91 -15.55
C TRP A 90 14.42 -7.83 -16.11
N ASN A 91 14.82 -6.65 -16.54
CA ASN A 91 16.12 -6.42 -17.22
C ASN A 91 17.19 -5.83 -16.30
N GLY A 92 16.92 -5.69 -14.99
CA GLY A 92 17.81 -5.09 -14.01
C GLY A 92 17.65 -3.58 -13.84
N GLU A 93 16.72 -2.95 -14.57
CA GLU A 93 16.38 -1.55 -14.40
C GLU A 93 15.26 -1.39 -13.39
N ASP A 94 15.26 -0.28 -12.65
CA ASP A 94 14.32 0.07 -11.58
C ASP A 94 14.14 -1.07 -10.56
N GLY A 95 13.77 -0.74 -9.36
CA GLY A 95 13.68 -1.69 -8.26
C GLY A 95 12.31 -2.33 -8.05
N ALA A 96 12.23 -3.08 -6.98
CA ALA A 96 11.03 -3.73 -6.49
C ALA A 96 10.18 -2.71 -5.71
N TRP A 97 9.13 -2.13 -6.33
CA TRP A 97 8.36 -1.04 -5.72
C TRP A 97 6.89 -1.35 -5.57
N ALA A 98 6.28 -0.71 -4.56
CA ALA A 98 4.84 -0.54 -4.36
C ALA A 98 4.01 -1.80 -4.61
N PRO A 99 4.15 -2.85 -3.79
CA PRO A 99 3.38 -4.07 -3.96
C PRO A 99 1.90 -3.87 -3.57
N SER A 100 1.00 -4.61 -4.24
CA SER A 100 -0.40 -4.70 -3.83
C SER A 100 -0.92 -6.12 -4.01
N VAL A 101 -1.72 -6.61 -3.07
CA VAL A 101 -2.18 -8.00 -3.07
C VAL A 101 -3.70 -8.09 -3.05
N ILE A 102 -4.25 -8.97 -3.88
CA ILE A 102 -5.67 -9.27 -3.92
C ILE A 102 -5.91 -10.78 -3.82
N GLN A 103 -6.96 -11.17 -3.12
CA GLN A 103 -7.42 -12.55 -3.13
C GLN A 103 -8.38 -12.79 -4.29
N ARG A 104 -8.12 -13.84 -5.07
CA ARG A 104 -8.98 -14.30 -6.15
C ARG A 104 -10.19 -15.07 -5.62
N ALA A 105 -11.18 -15.24 -6.48
CA ALA A 105 -12.38 -16.02 -6.15
C ALA A 105 -12.09 -17.52 -5.86
N ASP A 106 -11.01 -18.05 -6.45
CA ASP A 106 -10.56 -19.44 -6.21
C ASP A 106 -9.71 -19.62 -4.94
N GLY A 107 -9.54 -18.55 -4.15
CA GLY A 107 -8.78 -18.53 -2.89
C GLY A 107 -7.29 -18.31 -3.04
N ARG A 108 -6.74 -18.25 -4.26
CA ARG A 108 -5.35 -17.88 -4.50
C ARG A 108 -5.15 -16.38 -4.36
N TYR A 109 -3.89 -15.94 -4.30
CA TYR A 109 -3.50 -14.54 -4.13
C TYR A 109 -2.70 -14.09 -5.34
N VAL A 110 -2.97 -12.87 -5.79
CA VAL A 110 -2.17 -12.20 -6.84
C VAL A 110 -1.44 -11.04 -6.19
N PHE A 111 -0.14 -11.06 -6.34
CA PHE A 111 0.80 -10.04 -5.89
C PHE A 111 1.19 -9.19 -7.09
N TYR A 112 0.72 -7.96 -7.14
CA TYR A 112 1.15 -6.98 -8.14
C TYR A 112 2.34 -6.21 -7.62
N PHE A 113 3.26 -5.87 -8.52
CA PHE A 113 4.50 -5.18 -8.18
C PHE A 113 5.03 -4.37 -9.36
N VAL A 114 5.89 -3.42 -9.07
CA VAL A 114 6.62 -2.67 -10.09
C VAL A 114 8.02 -3.26 -10.27
N ALA A 115 8.42 -3.40 -11.53
CA ALA A 115 9.78 -3.71 -11.93
C ALA A 115 10.05 -3.11 -13.33
N GLY A 116 11.13 -2.38 -13.53
CA GLY A 116 11.44 -1.74 -14.81
C GLY A 116 10.37 -0.74 -15.29
N SER A 117 9.69 -0.05 -14.38
CA SER A 117 8.56 0.84 -14.71
C SER A 117 7.42 0.12 -15.46
N GLN A 118 7.18 -1.14 -15.12
CA GLN A 118 6.09 -1.99 -15.59
C GLN A 118 5.40 -2.64 -14.39
N ILE A 119 4.15 -3.04 -14.53
CA ILE A 119 3.44 -3.75 -13.47
C ILE A 119 3.40 -5.22 -13.80
N GLY A 120 4.03 -6.02 -12.94
CA GLY A 120 3.97 -7.45 -12.95
C GLY A 120 2.90 -8.02 -12.04
N ALA A 121 2.60 -9.30 -12.25
CA ALA A 121 1.79 -10.10 -11.36
C ALA A 121 2.53 -11.38 -10.99
N ALA A 122 2.32 -11.86 -9.77
CA ALA A 122 2.80 -13.15 -9.31
C ALA A 122 1.72 -13.85 -8.51
N VAL A 123 1.60 -15.19 -8.62
CA VAL A 123 0.52 -15.95 -8.01
C VAL A 123 1.03 -16.79 -6.85
N GLY A 124 0.36 -16.69 -5.71
CA GLY A 124 0.63 -17.49 -4.51
C GLY A 124 -0.59 -18.32 -4.09
N ALA A 125 -0.34 -19.49 -3.50
CA ALA A 125 -1.38 -20.30 -2.88
C ALA A 125 -1.75 -19.79 -1.47
N SER A 126 -0.98 -18.88 -0.95
CA SER A 126 -1.13 -18.32 0.40
C SER A 126 -0.73 -16.84 0.39
N PRO A 127 -1.27 -16.02 1.32
CA PRO A 127 -0.90 -14.61 1.42
C PRO A 127 0.56 -14.39 1.90
N TYR A 128 1.21 -15.43 2.37
CA TYR A 128 2.64 -15.42 2.71
C TYR A 128 3.56 -15.56 1.48
N GLY A 129 3.00 -15.94 0.32
CA GLY A 129 3.78 -16.47 -0.79
C GLY A 129 4.20 -17.96 -0.57
N PRO A 130 5.27 -18.48 -1.23
CA PRO A 130 5.98 -17.74 -2.27
C PRO A 130 5.07 -17.39 -3.43
N PHE A 131 5.35 -16.26 -4.07
CA PHE A 131 4.62 -15.83 -5.26
C PHE A 131 5.43 -16.18 -6.52
N ILE A 132 4.80 -16.84 -7.47
CA ILE A 132 5.40 -17.23 -8.74
C ILE A 132 5.05 -16.16 -9.77
N PRO A 133 6.05 -15.45 -10.33
CA PRO A 133 5.79 -14.38 -11.29
C PRO A 133 5.25 -14.90 -12.61
N GLU A 134 4.35 -14.11 -13.21
CA GLU A 134 3.89 -14.34 -14.57
C GLU A 134 5.00 -14.04 -15.59
N PRO A 135 4.97 -14.72 -16.77
CA PRO A 135 6.04 -14.61 -17.76
C PRO A 135 6.13 -13.25 -18.44
N GLU A 136 5.10 -12.41 -18.32
CA GLU A 136 5.01 -11.08 -18.91
C GLU A 136 4.39 -10.10 -17.91
N PRO A 137 4.71 -8.79 -17.99
CA PRO A 137 3.99 -7.80 -17.21
C PRO A 137 2.53 -7.69 -17.64
N ILE A 138 1.63 -7.37 -16.71
CA ILE A 138 0.23 -7.15 -17.04
C ILE A 138 -0.08 -5.72 -17.49
N VAL A 139 0.80 -4.77 -17.17
CA VAL A 139 0.79 -3.42 -17.72
C VAL A 139 2.19 -3.07 -18.19
N HIS A 140 2.36 -2.99 -19.51
CA HIS A 140 3.62 -2.66 -20.12
C HIS A 140 3.91 -1.17 -20.06
N LYS A 141 5.19 -0.82 -19.92
CA LYS A 141 5.68 0.55 -20.00
C LYS A 141 5.27 1.20 -21.31
N GLY A 142 4.64 2.37 -21.23
CA GLY A 142 4.25 3.16 -22.38
C GLY A 142 2.95 2.74 -23.06
N THR A 143 2.24 1.72 -22.58
CA THR A 143 0.89 1.39 -23.08
C THR A 143 -0.13 2.47 -22.71
N PHE A 144 -0.02 3.01 -21.52
CA PHE A 144 -0.90 4.06 -21.01
C PHE A 144 -0.15 5.37 -20.83
N ASP A 145 -0.87 6.50 -20.96
CA ASP A 145 -0.34 7.85 -20.77
C ASP A 145 -0.13 8.13 -19.26
N CYS A 146 0.85 7.47 -18.68
CA CYS A 146 1.32 7.64 -17.29
C CYS A 146 2.69 6.98 -17.12
N HIS A 147 3.38 7.29 -16.02
CA HIS A 147 4.44 6.41 -15.53
C HIS A 147 3.78 5.18 -14.90
N THR A 148 4.13 3.98 -15.39
CA THR A 148 3.44 2.73 -15.07
C THR A 148 3.96 2.15 -13.75
N ILE A 149 3.51 2.74 -12.64
CA ILE A 149 3.89 2.37 -11.28
C ILE A 149 2.68 2.37 -10.34
N ASP A 150 2.89 1.96 -9.11
CA ASP A 150 1.96 2.03 -7.97
C ASP A 150 0.66 1.25 -8.21
N PRO A 151 0.74 -0.08 -8.41
CA PRO A 151 -0.46 -0.88 -8.50
C PRO A 151 -1.24 -0.84 -7.18
N GLY A 152 -2.52 -0.55 -7.27
CA GLY A 152 -3.49 -0.69 -6.19
C GLY A 152 -4.58 -1.70 -6.58
N THR A 153 -5.32 -2.19 -5.61
CA THR A 153 -6.40 -3.15 -5.85
C THR A 153 -7.67 -2.71 -5.14
N PHE A 154 -8.81 -2.95 -5.79
CA PHE A 154 -10.12 -2.68 -5.22
C PHE A 154 -11.09 -3.80 -5.58
N ILE A 155 -11.93 -4.20 -4.63
CA ILE A 155 -13.04 -5.12 -4.85
C ILE A 155 -14.33 -4.34 -4.62
N ASP A 156 -15.12 -4.19 -5.67
CA ASP A 156 -16.40 -3.49 -5.59
C ASP A 156 -17.46 -4.37 -4.90
N THR A 157 -18.55 -3.74 -4.51
CA THR A 157 -19.69 -4.38 -3.81
C THR A 157 -20.36 -5.48 -4.62
N ASP A 158 -20.26 -5.44 -5.96
CA ASP A 158 -20.74 -6.48 -6.86
C ASP A 158 -19.74 -7.64 -7.06
N GLY A 159 -18.57 -7.56 -6.41
CA GLY A 159 -17.50 -8.55 -6.51
C GLY A 159 -16.53 -8.33 -7.66
N THR A 160 -16.74 -7.30 -8.50
CA THR A 160 -15.79 -6.93 -9.55
C THR A 160 -14.48 -6.48 -8.93
N ARG A 161 -13.38 -7.04 -9.41
CA ARG A 161 -12.01 -6.70 -8.98
C ARG A 161 -11.40 -5.70 -9.94
N TYR A 162 -10.72 -4.72 -9.43
CA TYR A 162 -10.07 -3.67 -10.20
C TYR A 162 -8.58 -3.61 -9.90
N LEU A 163 -7.79 -3.35 -10.94
CA LEU A 163 -6.42 -2.88 -10.84
C LEU A 163 -6.41 -1.36 -10.98
N LEU A 164 -5.65 -0.71 -10.14
CA LEU A 164 -5.42 0.73 -10.11
C LEU A 164 -3.94 0.96 -10.35
N TRP A 165 -3.55 2.03 -11.06
CA TRP A 165 -2.12 2.36 -11.23
C TRP A 165 -1.91 3.76 -11.75
N GLY A 166 -0.66 4.18 -11.76
CA GLY A 166 -0.18 5.32 -12.51
C GLY A 166 0.40 6.47 -11.68
N ASN A 167 1.33 7.18 -12.31
CA ASN A 167 1.90 8.41 -11.79
C ASN A 167 1.75 9.51 -12.87
N GLY A 168 1.29 10.68 -12.48
CA GLY A 168 0.86 11.76 -13.35
C GLY A 168 -0.55 11.60 -13.90
N ARG A 169 -1.05 10.39 -14.03
CA ARG A 169 -2.42 10.05 -14.43
C ARG A 169 -2.84 8.73 -13.77
N ALA A 170 -3.97 8.71 -13.10
CA ALA A 170 -4.55 7.50 -12.56
C ALA A 170 -5.30 6.70 -13.64
N TRP A 171 -5.13 5.39 -13.59
CA TRP A 171 -5.86 4.43 -14.40
C TRP A 171 -6.54 3.39 -13.52
N ILE A 172 -7.72 2.94 -13.95
CA ILE A 172 -8.54 1.96 -13.25
C ILE A 172 -9.08 1.00 -14.30
N ALA A 173 -8.86 -0.30 -14.15
CA ALA A 173 -9.40 -1.31 -15.06
C ALA A 173 -10.04 -2.47 -14.31
N PRO A 174 -11.22 -2.96 -14.73
CA PRO A 174 -11.78 -4.18 -14.20
C PRO A 174 -10.93 -5.37 -14.66
N LEU A 175 -10.49 -6.18 -13.71
CA LEU A 175 -9.70 -7.38 -13.94
C LEU A 175 -10.57 -8.52 -14.50
N ALA A 176 -9.97 -9.40 -15.27
CA ALA A 176 -10.53 -10.71 -15.58
C ALA A 176 -10.65 -11.56 -14.29
N GLU A 177 -11.39 -12.67 -14.36
CA GLU A 177 -11.66 -13.55 -13.22
C GLU A 177 -10.37 -14.09 -12.55
N ASP A 178 -9.36 -14.35 -13.38
CA ASP A 178 -8.04 -14.82 -12.91
C ASP A 178 -7.17 -13.72 -12.29
N CYS A 179 -7.58 -12.46 -12.38
CA CYS A 179 -6.83 -11.29 -11.92
C CYS A 179 -5.45 -11.13 -12.58
N LEU A 180 -5.22 -11.73 -13.75
CA LEU A 180 -3.92 -11.70 -14.46
C LEU A 180 -3.99 -10.94 -15.78
N SER A 181 -5.17 -10.44 -16.14
CA SER A 181 -5.40 -9.65 -17.34
C SER A 181 -6.62 -8.73 -17.18
N PHE A 182 -6.74 -7.80 -18.10
CA PHE A 182 -7.92 -6.93 -18.24
C PHE A 182 -8.09 -6.51 -19.71
N ASP A 183 -9.28 -6.04 -20.04
CA ASP A 183 -9.56 -5.44 -21.35
C ASP A 183 -9.16 -3.96 -21.31
N GLU A 184 -8.10 -3.59 -22.05
CA GLU A 184 -7.58 -2.21 -22.11
C GLU A 184 -8.63 -1.19 -22.56
N THR A 185 -9.61 -1.61 -23.37
CA THR A 185 -10.69 -0.72 -23.82
C THR A 185 -11.69 -0.36 -22.71
N ARG A 186 -11.66 -1.09 -21.60
CA ARG A 186 -12.46 -0.84 -20.41
C ARG A 186 -11.70 -0.05 -19.33
N ALA A 187 -10.41 0.19 -19.55
CA ALA A 187 -9.64 1.04 -18.63
C ALA A 187 -10.14 2.47 -18.71
N ILE A 188 -10.41 3.06 -17.56
CA ILE A 188 -10.79 4.46 -17.43
C ILE A 188 -9.65 5.24 -16.79
N SER A 189 -9.38 6.42 -17.32
CA SER A 189 -8.43 7.32 -16.69
C SER A 189 -9.16 8.42 -15.94
N TRP A 190 -8.59 8.79 -14.82
CA TRP A 190 -9.09 9.86 -14.00
C TRP A 190 -7.91 10.70 -13.48
N ILE A 191 -7.98 11.99 -13.65
CA ILE A 191 -7.00 12.91 -13.10
C ILE A 191 -7.75 13.79 -12.09
N PRO A 192 -7.70 13.47 -10.81
CA PRO A 192 -8.08 14.46 -9.82
C PRO A 192 -7.10 15.61 -9.88
N GLY A 193 -7.55 16.80 -9.56
CA GLY A 193 -6.66 17.93 -9.37
C GLY A 193 -5.54 17.53 -8.40
N ASP A 194 -4.32 17.89 -8.67
CA ASP A 194 -3.16 17.64 -7.82
C ASP A 194 -2.74 16.15 -7.67
N PHE A 195 -3.21 15.25 -8.55
CA PHE A 195 -2.80 13.85 -8.55
C PHE A 195 -1.32 13.69 -8.93
N ARG A 196 -0.56 13.03 -8.06
CA ARG A 196 0.79 12.57 -8.36
C ARG A 196 0.83 11.08 -8.62
N GLU A 197 0.42 10.25 -7.63
CA GLU A 197 0.58 8.79 -7.68
C GLU A 197 -0.25 8.08 -6.60
N ALA A 198 -0.10 6.74 -6.48
CA ALA A 198 -0.64 5.92 -5.40
C ALA A 198 -2.16 6.04 -5.25
N ILE A 199 -2.88 5.87 -6.36
CA ILE A 199 -4.35 5.86 -6.34
C ILE A 199 -4.87 4.67 -5.52
N TRP A 200 -5.79 4.94 -4.61
CA TRP A 200 -6.48 3.95 -3.80
C TRP A 200 -7.98 4.17 -3.84
N LEU A 201 -8.75 3.10 -3.83
CA LEU A 201 -10.21 3.12 -3.75
C LEU A 201 -10.70 2.34 -2.54
N HIS A 202 -11.74 2.84 -1.89
CA HIS A 202 -12.59 2.06 -0.99
C HIS A 202 -14.04 2.52 -1.10
N GLU A 203 -14.97 1.67 -0.67
CA GLU A 203 -16.39 1.98 -0.60
C GLU A 203 -16.88 1.80 0.84
N ARG A 204 -17.78 2.68 1.30
CA ARG A 204 -18.50 2.54 2.54
C ARG A 204 -19.90 3.13 2.41
N ASN A 205 -20.91 2.30 2.67
CA ASN A 205 -22.32 2.71 2.68
C ASN A 205 -22.81 3.40 1.39
N GLY A 206 -22.39 2.92 0.22
CA GLY A 206 -22.75 3.47 -1.08
C GLY A 206 -21.97 4.72 -1.48
N ILE A 207 -20.96 5.12 -0.72
CA ILE A 207 -20.06 6.22 -1.07
C ILE A 207 -18.70 5.62 -1.46
N TYR A 208 -18.25 5.97 -2.66
CA TYR A 208 -16.92 5.65 -3.15
C TYR A 208 -15.94 6.75 -2.77
N TYR A 209 -14.79 6.35 -2.28
CA TYR A 209 -13.68 7.23 -1.92
C TYR A 209 -12.49 6.89 -2.80
N ALA A 210 -12.00 7.88 -3.52
CA ALA A 210 -10.71 7.79 -4.17
C ALA A 210 -9.73 8.66 -3.39
N SER A 211 -8.56 8.13 -3.10
CA SER A 211 -7.50 8.86 -2.42
C SER A 211 -6.18 8.64 -3.13
N TRP A 212 -5.28 9.61 -3.07
CA TRP A 212 -4.04 9.63 -3.82
C TRP A 212 -2.99 10.49 -3.14
N SER A 213 -1.75 10.34 -3.58
CA SER A 213 -0.66 11.22 -3.16
C SER A 213 -0.51 12.42 -4.06
N GLU A 214 -0.21 13.56 -3.46
CA GLU A 214 0.16 14.83 -4.08
C GLU A 214 1.63 15.14 -3.79
N ASN A 215 2.27 15.88 -4.67
CA ASN A 215 3.68 16.23 -4.67
C ASN A 215 4.60 15.03 -5.00
N ASP A 216 5.90 15.19 -4.86
CA ASP A 216 6.90 14.15 -5.09
C ASP A 216 7.27 13.47 -3.76
N ALA A 217 7.52 12.15 -3.77
CA ALA A 217 7.87 11.39 -2.57
C ALA A 217 9.17 11.87 -1.89
N ARG A 218 9.98 12.70 -2.57
CA ARG A 218 11.16 13.37 -2.02
C ARG A 218 10.87 14.72 -1.39
N ASP A 219 9.63 15.22 -1.52
CA ASP A 219 9.20 16.52 -1.01
C ASP A 219 8.67 16.36 0.43
N GLU A 220 9.08 17.24 1.33
CA GLU A 220 8.53 17.30 2.68
C GLU A 220 7.01 17.50 2.70
N GLY A 221 6.46 18.13 1.66
CA GLY A 221 5.03 18.38 1.46
C GLY A 221 4.26 17.20 0.84
N TYR A 222 4.89 16.05 0.57
CA TYR A 222 4.19 14.86 0.07
C TYR A 222 3.08 14.46 1.03
N CYS A 223 1.87 14.30 0.53
CA CYS A 223 0.67 14.17 1.36
C CYS A 223 -0.42 13.34 0.66
N VAL A 224 -1.51 13.05 1.37
CA VAL A 224 -2.67 12.33 0.82
C VAL A 224 -3.89 13.24 0.77
N LYS A 225 -4.55 13.25 -0.38
CA LYS A 225 -5.89 13.82 -0.59
C LYS A 225 -6.91 12.76 -0.95
N TYR A 226 -8.18 13.10 -0.86
CA TYR A 226 -9.28 12.23 -1.27
C TYR A 226 -10.43 13.00 -1.91
N ALA A 227 -11.24 12.31 -2.69
CA ALA A 227 -12.53 12.77 -3.21
C ALA A 227 -13.59 11.67 -3.04
N MET A 228 -14.85 12.04 -3.11
CA MET A 228 -16.00 11.15 -2.95
C MET A 228 -16.90 11.18 -4.17
N ALA A 229 -17.52 10.03 -4.48
CA ALA A 229 -18.55 9.90 -5.52
C ALA A 229 -19.62 8.87 -5.12
N GLN A 230 -20.74 8.84 -5.85
CA GLN A 230 -21.80 7.84 -5.67
C GLN A 230 -21.58 6.58 -6.53
N SER A 231 -20.61 6.62 -7.43
CA SER A 231 -20.19 5.47 -8.25
C SER A 231 -18.80 5.76 -8.85
N LEU A 232 -18.08 4.72 -9.28
CA LEU A 232 -16.75 4.86 -9.90
C LEU A 232 -16.77 5.74 -11.15
N GLN A 233 -17.87 5.72 -11.92
CA GLN A 233 -18.06 6.53 -13.13
C GLN A 233 -18.83 7.84 -12.87
N GLY A 234 -19.12 8.13 -11.60
CA GLY A 234 -19.86 9.32 -11.19
C GLY A 234 -19.02 10.59 -11.20
N THR A 235 -19.65 11.67 -10.79
CA THR A 235 -18.94 12.94 -10.54
C THR A 235 -18.28 12.88 -9.17
N TRP A 236 -16.98 13.08 -9.13
CA TRP A 236 -16.19 13.15 -7.92
C TRP A 236 -16.26 14.56 -7.31
N SER A 237 -16.26 14.62 -5.99
CA SER A 237 -16.20 15.89 -5.24
C SER A 237 -14.87 16.62 -5.47
N GLU A 238 -14.80 17.87 -5.07
CA GLU A 238 -13.51 18.55 -4.95
C GLU A 238 -12.59 17.81 -3.97
N PRO A 239 -11.27 17.77 -4.23
CA PRO A 239 -10.29 17.14 -3.36
C PRO A 239 -10.28 17.74 -1.95
N LYS A 240 -10.15 16.87 -0.95
CA LYS A 240 -10.01 17.25 0.45
C LYS A 240 -8.73 16.65 1.04
N PRO A 241 -8.08 17.31 2.02
CA PRO A 241 -6.93 16.75 2.70
C PRO A 241 -7.33 15.51 3.53
N LEU A 242 -6.50 14.44 3.44
CA LEU A 242 -6.66 13.25 4.26
C LEU A 242 -5.50 13.07 5.24
N ILE A 243 -4.26 13.07 4.75
CA ILE A 243 -3.06 12.94 5.58
C ILE A 243 -2.10 14.06 5.14
N MET A 244 -1.86 15.01 6.01
CA MET A 244 -0.95 16.12 5.75
C MET A 244 0.26 16.03 6.67
N PRO A 245 1.45 16.49 6.23
CA PRO A 245 2.62 16.56 7.10
C PRO A 245 2.33 17.29 8.42
N ALA A 246 2.85 16.77 9.51
CA ALA A 246 2.78 17.40 10.83
C ALA A 246 4.11 18.10 11.13
N VAL A 247 4.28 19.30 10.54
CA VAL A 247 5.52 20.09 10.60
C VAL A 247 5.92 20.45 12.04
N ASP A 248 4.93 20.69 12.91
CA ASP A 248 5.12 20.95 14.34
C ASP A 248 5.72 19.76 15.10
N ARG A 249 5.76 18.58 14.48
CA ARG A 249 6.32 17.34 15.01
C ARG A 249 7.49 16.80 14.21
N ALA A 250 7.95 17.53 13.20
CA ALA A 250 8.97 17.09 12.23
C ALA A 250 8.59 15.77 11.52
N LEU A 251 7.30 15.59 11.19
CA LEU A 251 6.79 14.46 10.43
C LEU A 251 6.44 14.93 9.02
N TYR A 252 7.19 14.46 8.03
CA TYR A 252 7.17 14.93 6.66
C TYR A 252 6.90 13.80 5.67
N ALA A 253 6.52 14.15 4.43
CA ALA A 253 6.31 13.24 3.31
C ALA A 253 5.32 12.11 3.64
N THR A 254 4.17 12.47 4.18
CA THR A 254 3.13 11.54 4.64
C THR A 254 2.23 11.12 3.50
N GLY A 255 2.65 10.16 2.69
CA GLY A 255 1.92 9.74 1.49
C GLY A 255 1.98 8.26 1.22
N HIS A 256 1.66 7.87 0.00
CA HIS A 256 1.55 6.52 -0.52
C HIS A 256 0.89 5.57 0.49
N HIS A 257 -0.40 5.51 0.44
CA HIS A 257 -1.22 4.88 1.49
C HIS A 257 -2.10 3.79 0.89
N ASN A 258 -2.61 2.93 1.79
CA ASN A 258 -3.80 2.14 1.51
C ASN A 258 -4.77 2.16 2.70
N ILE A 259 -6.02 1.83 2.45
CA ILE A 259 -7.09 1.83 3.44
C ILE A 259 -7.72 0.45 3.47
N VAL A 260 -7.91 -0.10 4.67
CA VAL A 260 -8.51 -1.42 4.87
C VAL A 260 -9.59 -1.37 5.95
N ASN A 261 -10.70 -2.05 5.70
CA ASN A 261 -11.74 -2.31 6.71
C ASN A 261 -11.38 -3.53 7.55
N ILE A 262 -11.63 -3.47 8.87
CA ILE A 262 -11.55 -4.66 9.72
C ILE A 262 -12.83 -5.48 9.51
N PRO A 263 -12.72 -6.71 8.97
CA PRO A 263 -13.87 -7.51 8.58
C PRO A 263 -14.90 -7.69 9.70
N GLY A 264 -16.18 -7.48 9.39
CA GLY A 264 -17.28 -7.60 10.34
C GLY A 264 -17.46 -6.42 11.29
N THR A 265 -16.73 -5.33 11.08
CA THR A 265 -16.82 -4.09 11.86
C THR A 265 -16.94 -2.87 10.95
N ASP A 266 -17.20 -1.70 11.54
CA ASP A 266 -17.09 -0.40 10.87
C ASP A 266 -15.77 0.32 11.26
N GLU A 267 -14.76 -0.44 11.67
CA GLU A 267 -13.42 0.09 11.95
C GLU A 267 -12.54 0.03 10.72
N TRP A 268 -11.81 1.10 10.46
CA TRP A 268 -10.95 1.27 9.31
C TRP A 268 -9.55 1.66 9.72
N ILE A 269 -8.57 1.19 8.98
CA ILE A 269 -7.15 1.47 9.18
C ILE A 269 -6.60 2.06 7.89
N VAL A 270 -5.80 3.11 8.01
CA VAL A 270 -4.95 3.60 6.95
C VAL A 270 -3.50 3.27 7.27
N ALA A 271 -2.82 2.65 6.30
CA ALA A 271 -1.37 2.50 6.29
C ALA A 271 -0.80 3.54 5.32
N TYR A 272 0.25 4.25 5.71
CA TYR A 272 0.92 5.23 4.87
C TYR A 272 2.41 5.29 5.21
N HIS A 273 3.24 5.76 4.31
CA HIS A 273 4.63 6.02 4.65
C HIS A 273 4.88 7.50 4.97
N ARG A 274 6.01 7.77 5.58
CA ARG A 274 6.59 9.10 5.79
C ARG A 274 8.10 9.01 5.76
N PHE A 275 8.81 10.13 5.75
CA PHE A 275 10.24 10.12 6.07
C PHE A 275 10.43 9.47 7.44
N ALA A 276 11.44 8.61 7.55
CA ALA A 276 11.74 7.94 8.81
C ALA A 276 11.98 8.97 9.91
N TYR A 277 11.30 8.80 11.03
CA TYR A 277 11.40 9.74 12.14
C TYR A 277 12.77 9.66 12.81
N ASP A 278 13.49 10.75 12.75
CA ASP A 278 14.75 10.95 13.47
C ASP A 278 14.62 12.21 14.33
N PRO A 279 14.55 12.10 15.68
CA PRO A 279 14.45 13.24 16.58
C PRO A 279 15.62 14.22 16.47
N SER A 280 16.76 13.80 15.89
CA SER A 280 17.88 14.68 15.58
C SER A 280 17.67 15.56 14.34
N GLY A 281 16.59 15.31 13.58
CA GLY A 281 16.28 15.99 12.32
C GLY A 281 17.12 15.52 11.12
N ARG A 282 17.84 14.38 11.26
CA ARG A 282 18.75 13.89 10.21
C ARG A 282 18.06 13.59 8.89
N TRP A 283 16.80 13.14 8.93
CA TRP A 283 15.99 12.78 7.76
C TRP A 283 14.95 13.83 7.38
N ALA A 284 14.84 14.93 8.14
CA ALA A 284 14.02 16.07 7.75
C ALA A 284 14.56 16.63 6.42
N GLY A 285 13.71 16.74 5.40
CA GLY A 285 14.15 17.05 4.05
C GLY A 285 14.82 15.85 3.37
N GLY A 286 14.33 14.65 3.60
CA GLY A 286 14.88 13.38 3.16
C GLY A 286 15.00 13.21 1.64
N ASP A 287 15.67 12.15 1.24
CA ASP A 287 15.98 11.80 -0.14
C ASP A 287 14.87 10.97 -0.83
N GLY A 288 13.81 10.64 -0.10
CA GLY A 288 12.73 9.74 -0.54
C GLY A 288 13.05 8.25 -0.42
N CYS A 289 14.28 7.86 -0.05
CA CYS A 289 14.71 6.47 0.04
C CYS A 289 14.79 5.94 1.48
N HIS A 290 14.48 6.77 2.46
CA HIS A 290 14.51 6.42 3.88
C HIS A 290 13.15 6.71 4.51
N ARG A 291 12.18 5.89 4.13
CA ARG A 291 10.77 6.04 4.55
C ARG A 291 10.40 4.92 5.51
N GLU A 292 9.43 5.18 6.35
CA GLU A 292 8.85 4.22 7.28
C GLU A 292 7.34 4.19 7.17
N THR A 293 6.75 3.01 7.30
CA THR A 293 5.30 2.85 7.33
C THR A 293 4.75 3.10 8.72
N VAL A 294 3.59 3.73 8.77
CA VAL A 294 2.79 3.99 9.96
C VAL A 294 1.36 3.55 9.72
N PHE A 295 0.73 2.99 10.74
CA PHE A 295 -0.68 2.63 10.75
C PHE A 295 -1.46 3.60 11.63
N ALA A 296 -2.65 4.02 11.18
CA ALA A 296 -3.52 4.91 11.93
C ALA A 296 -4.99 4.49 11.76
N PRO A 297 -5.86 4.81 12.74
CA PRO A 297 -7.30 4.67 12.53
C PRO A 297 -7.78 5.68 11.48
N LEU A 298 -8.72 5.26 10.65
CA LEU A 298 -9.44 6.12 9.71
C LEU A 298 -10.88 6.26 10.18
N VAL A 299 -11.35 7.50 10.28
CA VAL A 299 -12.70 7.81 10.75
C VAL A 299 -13.53 8.39 9.63
N HIS A 300 -14.70 7.79 9.40
CA HIS A 300 -15.73 8.33 8.52
C HIS A 300 -16.73 9.12 9.36
N ASN A 301 -16.92 10.40 9.03
CA ASN A 301 -17.90 11.27 9.68
C ASN A 301 -19.33 10.87 9.31
N VAL A 302 -20.30 11.35 10.07
CA VAL A 302 -21.73 11.08 9.84
C VAL A 302 -22.20 11.59 8.48
N ASP A 303 -21.61 12.67 7.97
CA ASP A 303 -21.91 13.25 6.66
C ASP A 303 -21.19 12.53 5.48
N GLY A 304 -20.46 11.44 5.77
CA GLY A 304 -19.69 10.67 4.82
C GLY A 304 -18.29 11.21 4.54
N THR A 305 -17.90 12.38 5.02
CA THR A 305 -16.53 12.87 4.88
C THR A 305 -15.56 12.05 5.75
N LEU A 306 -14.26 12.06 5.37
CA LEU A 306 -13.21 11.47 6.21
C LEU A 306 -12.68 12.52 7.18
N GLU A 307 -12.47 12.10 8.43
CA GLU A 307 -11.67 12.91 9.36
C GLU A 307 -10.22 12.93 8.91
N GLN A 308 -9.60 14.11 8.96
CA GLN A 308 -8.18 14.22 8.60
C GLN A 308 -7.33 13.45 9.59
N VAL A 309 -6.55 12.51 9.08
CA VAL A 309 -5.59 11.72 9.88
C VAL A 309 -4.45 12.64 10.31
N ARG A 310 -4.21 12.71 11.60
CA ARG A 310 -3.10 13.46 12.16
C ARG A 310 -1.90 12.52 12.34
N PRO A 311 -0.77 12.76 11.63
CA PRO A 311 0.44 11.96 11.81
C PRO A 311 0.94 12.00 13.26
N GLU A 312 1.27 10.82 13.79
CA GLU A 312 1.86 10.64 15.13
C GLU A 312 3.23 9.97 15.00
N VAL A 313 4.11 10.14 15.98
CA VAL A 313 5.44 9.52 15.98
C VAL A 313 5.33 8.01 16.03
N GLY A 314 4.44 7.49 16.85
CA GLY A 314 4.21 6.06 17.01
C GLY A 314 3.29 5.47 15.95
N SER A 315 3.07 4.17 16.03
CA SER A 315 2.16 3.41 15.18
C SER A 315 0.94 2.91 15.96
N TYR A 316 -0.13 2.61 15.25
CA TYR A 316 -1.40 2.19 15.82
C TYR A 316 -1.34 0.72 16.30
N TYR A 317 -1.79 0.47 17.53
CA TYR A 317 -1.96 -0.86 18.08
C TYR A 317 -3.42 -1.29 17.97
N ARG A 318 -3.69 -2.37 17.24
CA ARG A 318 -5.04 -2.89 17.06
C ARG A 318 -5.00 -4.42 16.89
N PRO A 319 -5.18 -5.19 17.97
CA PRO A 319 -5.29 -6.65 17.85
C PRO A 319 -6.57 -7.04 17.09
N LEU A 320 -6.46 -8.02 16.19
CA LEU A 320 -7.61 -8.73 15.63
C LEU A 320 -8.05 -9.78 16.65
N ARG A 321 -9.34 -9.82 16.95
CA ARG A 321 -9.96 -10.75 17.89
C ARG A 321 -10.52 -11.96 17.17
#